data_9dee0108e5ad5f9ac7590521954cf70c
#
_entry.id   9dee0108e5ad5f9ac7590521954cf70c
#
_cell.length_a   1.000
_cell.length_b   1.000
_cell.length_c   1.000
_cell.angle_alpha   90.00
_cell.angle_beta   90.00
_cell.angle_gamma   90.00
#
_symmetry.space_group_name_H-M   'P 1'
#
loop_
_entity.id
_entity.type
_entity.pdbx_description
1 polymer ?
#
loop_
_entity_poly.entity_id
_entity_poly.type
_entity_poly.pdbx_seq_one_letter_code
_entity_poly.pdbx_strand_id
1 'polypeptide(L)'
;MAQIDFRKKINWHRRYRSPQGVKTEHEILRIFESDRGRIINSPAIRRLQQKTQVFPLERNAAVRTRLTHSMEVQQVGRYITKEILSRLKELKLLEAYGLDELTGPFESIVEMSCLMHDIGNPPFGHFGEAAINDWFRQRLHPEDAESQPLTDDRCSVAALRLRDGEEPLNELRRKIRQDLCHFEGNAQGIRLVHTLMRMNLTWAQVGGILKYTRPAWWRGETPETHHYLMKKPGYYLSEEAYIARLRKELNLALYSRFPLTWIMEAADDISYCVADLEDAVEKRIFTVEQLYHHLHEAWGQHEKGSLFSLVVENAWEKSRSNSLSRSTEDQFFMYLRVNTLNKLVPYAAQRFIDNLPAIFAGTFNHALLEDASECSDLLKLYKNVAVKHVFSHPDVEQLELQGYRVISGLLEIYRPLLSLSLSDFTELVEKERVKRFPIESRLFHKLSTRHRLAYVEAVSKLPSDSPEFPLWEYYYRCRLLQDYISGMTDLYAWDEYRRLMAVEQ
;
A
#
# COMPACT_ATOMS: atom_id res chain seq x y z
N MET A 1 14.89 29.16 -7.00
CA MET A 1 14.55 27.84 -6.37
C MET A 1 13.82 28.12 -5.06
N ALA A 2 12.75 27.42 -4.75
CA ALA A 2 12.09 27.58 -3.46
C ALA A 2 13.08 27.18 -2.35
N GLN A 3 13.16 28.00 -1.28
CA GLN A 3 14.00 27.70 -0.13
C GLN A 3 13.52 26.41 0.55
N ILE A 4 14.41 25.43 0.73
CA ILE A 4 14.14 24.20 1.44
C ILE A 4 13.96 24.54 2.93
N ASP A 5 12.79 24.20 3.48
CA ASP A 5 12.46 24.40 4.89
C ASP A 5 11.49 23.30 5.32
N PHE A 6 11.99 22.26 5.97
CA PHE A 6 11.20 21.10 6.38
C PHE A 6 10.15 21.41 7.45
N ARG A 7 10.22 22.52 8.15
CA ARG A 7 9.16 22.98 9.07
C ARG A 7 7.83 23.18 8.36
N LYS A 8 7.85 23.44 7.04
CA LYS A 8 6.65 23.53 6.19
C LYS A 8 6.06 22.19 5.81
N LYS A 9 6.82 21.10 5.94
CA LYS A 9 6.44 19.74 5.57
C LYS A 9 6.22 18.86 6.79
N ILE A 10 7.07 18.97 7.80
CA ILE A 10 6.97 18.18 9.04
C ILE A 10 6.26 19.04 10.08
N ASN A 11 4.94 19.04 10.04
CA ASN A 11 4.13 19.67 11.04
C ASN A 11 3.37 18.62 11.88
N TRP A 12 2.98 19.01 13.09
CA TRP A 12 2.28 18.15 14.07
C TRP A 12 0.76 18.32 14.09
N HIS A 13 0.20 19.02 13.10
CA HIS A 13 -1.24 19.23 13.01
C HIS A 13 -1.95 17.94 12.67
N ARG A 14 -3.19 17.82 13.18
CA ARG A 14 -4.09 16.69 13.00
C ARG A 14 -5.43 17.18 12.46
N ARG A 15 -6.21 16.24 11.91
CA ARG A 15 -7.57 16.57 11.46
C ARG A 15 -8.47 17.00 12.63
N TYR A 16 -8.37 16.30 13.76
CA TYR A 16 -9.16 16.54 14.95
C TYR A 16 -8.22 16.85 16.11
N ARG A 17 -8.55 17.89 16.92
CA ARG A 17 -7.84 18.24 18.16
C ARG A 17 -6.32 18.27 18.01
N SER A 18 -5.84 19.15 17.14
CA SER A 18 -4.40 19.42 17.06
C SER A 18 -3.88 19.96 18.41
N PRO A 19 -2.72 19.49 18.89
CA PRO A 19 -2.06 20.07 20.05
C PRO A 19 -1.80 21.56 19.82
N GLN A 20 -2.04 22.37 20.87
CA GLN A 20 -1.82 23.82 20.82
C GLN A 20 -0.70 24.21 21.78
N GLY A 21 -0.04 25.33 21.50
CA GLY A 21 1.00 25.85 22.37
C GLY A 21 2.32 25.07 22.38
N VAL A 22 2.53 24.22 21.37
CA VAL A 22 3.77 23.43 21.22
C VAL A 22 4.94 24.36 20.92
N LYS A 23 5.98 24.34 21.73
CA LYS A 23 7.10 25.28 21.67
C LYS A 23 8.48 24.62 21.72
N THR A 24 8.57 23.38 22.18
CA THR A 24 9.84 22.68 22.39
C THR A 24 9.97 21.45 21.52
N GLU A 25 11.20 21.10 21.16
CA GLU A 25 11.54 19.86 20.46
C GLU A 25 10.92 18.63 21.15
N HIS A 26 10.99 18.57 22.49
CA HIS A 26 10.43 17.46 23.26
C HIS A 26 8.90 17.36 23.11
N GLU A 27 8.18 18.48 23.08
CA GLU A 27 6.73 18.50 22.89
C GLU A 27 6.36 18.03 21.48
N ILE A 28 7.13 18.44 20.47
CA ILE A 28 6.96 17.99 19.08
C ILE A 28 7.17 16.47 19.02
N LEU A 29 8.27 15.98 19.57
CA LEU A 29 8.59 14.55 19.58
C LEU A 29 7.47 13.72 20.23
N ARG A 30 6.92 14.16 21.37
CA ARG A 30 5.79 13.47 22.04
C ARG A 30 4.56 13.32 21.14
N ILE A 31 4.32 14.22 20.20
CA ILE A 31 3.19 14.12 19.28
C ILE A 31 3.44 12.99 18.27
N PHE A 32 4.65 12.85 17.76
CA PHE A 32 5.01 11.76 16.84
C PHE A 32 5.12 10.42 17.56
N GLU A 33 5.54 10.40 18.83
CA GLU A 33 5.43 9.20 19.69
C GLU A 33 3.97 8.77 19.93
N SER A 34 3.05 9.73 20.02
CA SER A 34 1.61 9.42 20.05
C SER A 34 1.12 8.81 18.74
N ASP A 35 1.62 9.26 17.59
CA ASP A 35 1.33 8.62 16.28
C ASP A 35 1.88 7.19 16.25
N ARG A 36 3.12 7.00 16.65
CA ARG A 36 3.78 5.69 16.75
C ARG A 36 2.95 4.71 17.59
N GLY A 37 2.53 5.13 18.77
CA GLY A 37 1.68 4.32 19.66
C GLY A 37 0.34 3.95 19.02
N ARG A 38 -0.32 4.88 18.32
CA ARG A 38 -1.59 4.61 17.59
C ARG A 38 -1.41 3.62 16.45
N ILE A 39 -0.31 3.71 15.72
CA ILE A 39 0.01 2.83 14.59
C ILE A 39 0.29 1.42 15.09
N ILE A 40 1.27 1.26 15.99
CA ILE A 40 1.71 -0.05 16.50
C ILE A 40 0.56 -0.81 17.16
N ASN A 41 -0.29 -0.12 17.93
CA ASN A 41 -1.43 -0.74 18.59
C ASN A 41 -2.67 -0.94 17.69
N SER A 42 -2.59 -0.57 16.42
CA SER A 42 -3.74 -0.66 15.51
C SER A 42 -4.03 -2.10 15.08
N PRO A 43 -5.31 -2.44 14.86
CA PRO A 43 -5.66 -3.73 14.25
C PRO A 43 -5.11 -3.91 12.83
N ALA A 44 -4.82 -2.82 12.10
CA ALA A 44 -4.25 -2.90 10.75
C ALA A 44 -2.87 -3.55 10.79
N ILE A 45 -2.00 -3.10 11.69
CA ILE A 45 -0.66 -3.68 11.87
C ILE A 45 -0.76 -5.14 12.32
N ARG A 46 -1.63 -5.46 13.31
CA ARG A 46 -1.78 -6.86 13.76
C ARG A 46 -2.24 -7.82 12.67
N ARG A 47 -3.09 -7.37 11.73
CA ARG A 47 -3.55 -8.21 10.61
C ARG A 47 -2.43 -8.59 9.64
N LEU A 48 -1.38 -7.78 9.53
CA LEU A 48 -0.22 -8.09 8.68
C LEU A 48 0.48 -9.38 9.10
N GLN A 49 0.33 -9.82 10.35
CA GLN A 49 0.86 -11.09 10.84
C GLN A 49 0.24 -12.31 10.12
N GLN A 50 -0.98 -12.19 9.61
CA GLN A 50 -1.71 -13.25 8.92
C GLN A 50 -1.97 -12.92 7.44
N LYS A 51 -1.21 -11.99 6.89
CA LYS A 51 -1.11 -11.74 5.45
C LYS A 51 0.29 -12.10 5.02
N THR A 52 0.41 -12.91 3.99
CA THR A 52 1.71 -13.36 3.51
C THR A 52 2.26 -12.44 2.43
N GLN A 53 3.56 -12.51 2.22
CA GLN A 53 4.24 -11.68 1.21
C GLN A 53 4.15 -12.34 -0.16
N VAL A 54 4.80 -13.50 -0.36
CA VAL A 54 4.86 -14.21 -1.64
C VAL A 54 4.05 -15.51 -1.62
N PHE A 55 3.99 -16.20 -0.48
CA PHE A 55 3.42 -17.53 -0.35
C PHE A 55 2.13 -17.51 0.48
N PRO A 56 0.95 -17.25 -0.15
CA PRO A 56 -0.32 -17.23 0.57
C PRO A 56 -0.58 -18.52 1.35
N LEU A 57 -1.26 -18.39 2.50
CA LEU A 57 -1.62 -19.50 3.38
C LEU A 57 -0.43 -20.27 3.98
N GLU A 58 0.78 -19.72 3.93
CA GLU A 58 1.97 -20.34 4.51
C GLU A 58 1.87 -20.48 6.02
N ARG A 59 2.30 -21.64 6.53
CA ARG A 59 2.32 -21.96 7.97
C ARG A 59 3.72 -22.06 8.55
N ASN A 60 4.75 -22.13 7.70
CA ASN A 60 6.12 -22.11 8.15
C ASN A 60 6.48 -20.72 8.70
N ALA A 61 6.80 -20.65 9.99
CA ALA A 61 7.14 -19.40 10.67
C ALA A 61 8.47 -18.79 10.20
N ALA A 62 9.30 -19.53 9.47
CA ALA A 62 10.54 -19.03 8.89
C ALA A 62 10.28 -18.17 7.63
N VAL A 63 9.16 -18.40 6.93
CA VAL A 63 8.73 -17.60 5.79
C VAL A 63 8.08 -16.30 6.28
N ARG A 64 8.37 -15.19 5.61
CA ARG A 64 7.90 -13.86 6.03
C ARG A 64 6.39 -13.69 5.90
N THR A 65 5.85 -13.04 6.90
CA THR A 65 4.54 -12.38 6.82
C THR A 65 4.74 -10.91 6.42
N ARG A 66 3.66 -10.22 6.01
CA ARG A 66 3.73 -8.78 5.76
C ARG A 66 4.16 -7.97 6.98
N LEU A 67 3.88 -8.45 8.20
CA LEU A 67 4.34 -7.79 9.42
C LEU A 67 5.87 -7.88 9.56
N THR A 68 6.43 -9.07 9.44
CA THR A 68 7.88 -9.25 9.58
C THR A 68 8.64 -8.53 8.45
N HIS A 69 8.13 -8.58 7.22
CA HIS A 69 8.66 -7.76 6.12
C HIS A 69 8.57 -6.26 6.44
N SER A 70 7.43 -5.75 6.92
CA SER A 70 7.30 -4.32 7.29
C SER A 70 8.27 -3.90 8.40
N MET A 71 8.64 -4.80 9.31
CA MET A 71 9.67 -4.54 10.32
C MET A 71 11.08 -4.45 9.69
N GLU A 72 11.38 -5.27 8.68
CA GLU A 72 12.63 -5.16 7.92
C GLU A 72 12.68 -3.83 7.15
N VAL A 73 11.60 -3.46 6.46
CA VAL A 73 11.48 -2.16 5.77
C VAL A 73 11.64 -1.00 6.74
N GLN A 74 11.05 -1.08 7.95
CA GLN A 74 11.23 -0.09 9.00
C GLN A 74 12.70 0.07 9.39
N GLN A 75 13.44 -1.02 9.58
CA GLN A 75 14.85 -0.99 9.93
C GLN A 75 15.70 -0.35 8.83
N VAL A 76 15.44 -0.71 7.56
CA VAL A 76 16.15 -0.14 6.42
C VAL A 76 15.83 1.34 6.26
N GLY A 77 14.56 1.74 6.37
CA GLY A 77 14.14 3.14 6.32
C GLY A 77 14.79 4.00 7.41
N ARG A 78 14.88 3.46 8.63
CA ARG A 78 15.63 4.09 9.72
C ARG A 78 17.11 4.26 9.35
N TYR A 79 17.74 3.25 8.79
CA TYR A 79 19.16 3.32 8.41
C TYR A 79 19.39 4.36 7.31
N ILE A 80 18.59 4.40 6.25
CA ILE A 80 18.66 5.46 5.22
C ILE A 80 18.49 6.85 5.85
N THR A 81 17.53 7.01 6.76
CA THR A 81 17.28 8.27 7.46
C THR A 81 18.48 8.72 8.28
N LYS A 82 19.10 7.83 9.05
CA LYS A 82 20.32 8.14 9.83
C LYS A 82 21.46 8.59 8.93
N GLU A 83 21.63 7.93 7.81
CA GLU A 83 22.67 8.28 6.82
C GLU A 83 22.42 9.67 6.21
N ILE A 84 21.16 9.99 5.83
CA ILE A 84 20.78 11.31 5.32
C ILE A 84 21.06 12.40 6.36
N LEU A 85 20.57 12.21 7.59
CA LEU A 85 20.71 13.22 8.64
C LEU A 85 22.18 13.43 9.06
N SER A 86 23.00 12.34 9.07
CA SER A 86 24.44 12.45 9.32
C SER A 86 25.14 13.30 8.26
N ARG A 87 24.89 13.03 6.98
CA ARG A 87 25.47 13.80 5.87
C ARG A 87 25.02 15.26 5.87
N LEU A 88 23.73 15.53 6.11
CA LEU A 88 23.24 16.90 6.24
C LEU A 88 23.88 17.64 7.41
N LYS A 89 24.17 16.96 8.52
CA LYS A 89 24.88 17.50 9.67
C LYS A 89 26.33 17.85 9.32
N GLU A 90 27.04 16.94 8.65
CA GLU A 90 28.42 17.16 8.19
C GLU A 90 28.52 18.35 7.22
N LEU A 91 27.52 18.49 6.34
CA LEU A 91 27.39 19.62 5.43
C LEU A 91 26.89 20.91 6.11
N LYS A 92 26.57 20.89 7.40
CA LYS A 92 26.02 22.01 8.18
C LYS A 92 24.70 22.56 7.61
N LEU A 93 23.87 21.67 7.05
CA LEU A 93 22.61 22.02 6.40
C LEU A 93 21.37 21.79 7.27
N LEU A 94 21.48 21.17 8.45
CA LEU A 94 20.31 20.87 9.30
C LEU A 94 19.54 22.13 9.67
N GLU A 95 20.22 23.16 10.20
CA GLU A 95 19.60 24.43 10.57
C GLU A 95 19.06 25.19 9.35
N ALA A 96 19.84 25.24 8.26
CA ALA A 96 19.44 25.89 7.02
C ALA A 96 18.17 25.31 6.40
N TYR A 97 17.94 24.00 6.60
CA TYR A 97 16.77 23.28 6.12
C TYR A 97 15.66 23.12 7.17
N GLY A 98 15.82 23.74 8.36
CA GLY A 98 14.85 23.69 9.45
C GLY A 98 14.66 22.29 10.03
N LEU A 99 15.73 21.50 10.08
CA LEU A 99 15.74 20.12 10.60
C LEU A 99 16.41 20.00 11.97
N ASP A 100 17.00 21.07 12.50
CA ASP A 100 17.73 21.11 13.77
C ASP A 100 16.90 20.55 14.95
N GLU A 101 15.62 20.93 15.05
CA GLU A 101 14.67 20.43 16.06
C GLU A 101 13.74 19.33 15.53
N LEU A 102 13.88 18.88 14.28
CA LEU A 102 12.97 17.94 13.61
C LEU A 102 13.63 16.61 13.23
N THR A 103 14.86 16.33 13.65
CA THR A 103 15.54 15.06 13.34
C THR A 103 14.79 13.84 13.90
N GLY A 104 14.31 13.91 15.15
CA GLY A 104 13.52 12.87 15.77
C GLY A 104 12.17 12.63 15.08
N PRO A 105 11.35 13.68 14.86
CA PRO A 105 10.14 13.61 14.04
C PRO A 105 10.37 13.06 12.63
N PHE A 106 11.40 13.49 11.93
CA PHE A 106 11.78 12.99 10.61
C PHE A 106 11.98 11.45 10.63
N GLU A 107 12.78 10.98 11.57
CA GLU A 107 13.04 9.55 11.76
C GLU A 107 11.75 8.77 12.10
N SER A 108 10.96 9.27 13.04
CA SER A 108 9.71 8.62 13.46
C SER A 108 8.70 8.51 12.31
N ILE A 109 8.55 9.56 11.49
CA ILE A 109 7.65 9.54 10.32
C ILE A 109 8.10 8.46 9.32
N VAL A 110 9.38 8.39 9.00
CA VAL A 110 9.88 7.37 8.06
C VAL A 110 9.66 5.97 8.60
N GLU A 111 10.08 5.71 9.84
CA GLU A 111 9.89 4.39 10.46
C GLU A 111 8.44 3.94 10.44
N MET A 112 7.52 4.81 10.84
CA MET A 112 6.10 4.48 10.90
C MET A 112 5.46 4.39 9.51
N SER A 113 5.94 5.15 8.53
CA SER A 113 5.53 5.01 7.14
C SER A 113 5.96 3.66 6.57
N CYS A 114 7.19 3.24 6.85
CA CYS A 114 7.69 1.91 6.48
C CYS A 114 6.86 0.78 7.13
N LEU A 115 6.52 0.91 8.41
CA LEU A 115 5.69 -0.08 9.09
C LEU A 115 4.27 -0.16 8.51
N MET A 116 3.73 0.96 8.01
CA MET A 116 2.38 1.07 7.46
C MET A 116 2.29 0.86 5.94
N HIS A 117 3.39 0.73 5.22
CA HIS A 117 3.36 0.80 3.74
C HIS A 117 2.40 -0.20 3.10
N ASP A 118 2.20 -1.37 3.72
CA ASP A 118 1.41 -2.50 3.22
C ASP A 118 0.06 -2.72 3.92
N ILE A 119 -0.38 -1.82 4.83
CA ILE A 119 -1.61 -2.04 5.63
C ILE A 119 -2.88 -2.16 4.80
N GLY A 120 -2.92 -1.58 3.62
CA GLY A 120 -4.09 -1.58 2.74
C GLY A 120 -4.14 -2.76 1.77
N ASN A 121 -3.10 -3.57 1.68
CA ASN A 121 -3.09 -4.71 0.77
C ASN A 121 -4.17 -5.72 1.15
N PRO A 122 -4.93 -6.23 0.16
CA PRO A 122 -5.96 -7.24 0.40
C PRO A 122 -5.32 -8.61 0.69
N PRO A 123 -6.11 -9.61 1.14
CA PRO A 123 -5.64 -10.98 1.17
C PRO A 123 -5.20 -11.43 -0.22
N PHE A 124 -4.20 -12.30 -0.29
CA PHE A 124 -3.58 -12.81 -1.52
C PHE A 124 -2.90 -11.73 -2.39
N GLY A 125 -2.55 -10.58 -1.83
CA GLY A 125 -1.75 -9.54 -2.47
C GLY A 125 -2.30 -9.04 -3.81
N HIS A 126 -1.47 -9.02 -4.84
CA HIS A 126 -1.83 -8.50 -6.17
C HIS A 126 -2.95 -9.30 -6.86
N PHE A 127 -3.03 -10.61 -6.64
CA PHE A 127 -4.13 -11.41 -7.18
C PHE A 127 -5.45 -11.12 -6.48
N GLY A 128 -5.43 -10.78 -5.19
CA GLY A 128 -6.59 -10.25 -4.49
C GLY A 128 -7.03 -8.88 -5.04
N GLU A 129 -6.09 -7.98 -5.33
CA GLU A 129 -6.38 -6.70 -6.01
C GLU A 129 -6.98 -6.91 -7.40
N ALA A 130 -6.37 -7.79 -8.20
CA ALA A 130 -6.85 -8.12 -9.54
C ALA A 130 -8.28 -8.68 -9.48
N ALA A 131 -8.56 -9.61 -8.56
CA ALA A 131 -9.88 -10.20 -8.39
C ALA A 131 -10.96 -9.16 -8.04
N ILE A 132 -10.64 -8.20 -7.13
CA ILE A 132 -11.55 -7.10 -6.80
C ILE A 132 -11.81 -6.24 -8.04
N ASN A 133 -10.75 -5.83 -8.72
CA ASN A 133 -10.83 -4.93 -9.87
C ASN A 133 -11.61 -5.57 -11.03
N ASP A 134 -11.30 -6.82 -11.36
CA ASP A 134 -11.97 -7.54 -12.46
C ASP A 134 -13.44 -7.78 -12.16
N TRP A 135 -13.77 -8.12 -10.90
CA TRP A 135 -15.15 -8.31 -10.49
C TRP A 135 -16.00 -7.04 -10.68
N PHE A 136 -15.46 -5.87 -10.31
CA PHE A 136 -16.14 -4.58 -10.50
C PHE A 136 -16.14 -4.15 -11.98
N ARG A 137 -15.03 -4.34 -12.73
CA ARG A 137 -14.96 -4.01 -14.16
C ARG A 137 -16.00 -4.75 -14.98
N GLN A 138 -16.16 -6.06 -14.74
CA GLN A 138 -17.17 -6.87 -15.43
C GLN A 138 -18.61 -6.38 -15.21
N ARG A 139 -18.88 -5.61 -14.16
CA ARG A 139 -20.20 -5.12 -13.82
C ARG A 139 -20.42 -3.66 -14.13
N LEU A 140 -19.39 -2.86 -14.05
CA LEU A 140 -19.50 -1.40 -14.17
C LEU A 140 -18.97 -0.87 -15.49
N HIS A 141 -18.19 -1.62 -16.25
CA HIS A 141 -17.63 -1.23 -17.55
C HIS A 141 -17.14 0.23 -17.58
N PRO A 142 -16.09 0.58 -16.79
CA PRO A 142 -15.67 1.98 -16.62
C PRO A 142 -15.13 2.61 -17.89
N GLU A 143 -14.53 1.80 -18.77
CA GLU A 143 -13.90 2.25 -20.02
C GLU A 143 -14.91 2.42 -21.15
N ASP A 144 -15.98 1.58 -21.16
CA ASP A 144 -17.02 1.54 -22.19
C ASP A 144 -18.37 2.01 -21.66
N ALA A 145 -18.35 2.95 -20.72
CA ALA A 145 -19.56 3.41 -20.03
C ALA A 145 -20.67 3.90 -20.97
N GLU A 146 -20.32 4.34 -22.17
CA GLU A 146 -21.25 4.84 -23.19
C GLU A 146 -21.76 3.75 -24.14
N SER A 147 -20.95 2.74 -24.43
CA SER A 147 -21.24 1.70 -25.42
C SER A 147 -21.78 0.40 -24.82
N GLN A 148 -21.49 0.11 -23.56
CA GLN A 148 -21.95 -1.11 -22.93
C GLN A 148 -22.94 -0.83 -21.79
N PRO A 149 -24.16 -1.39 -21.86
CA PRO A 149 -25.10 -1.34 -20.76
C PRO A 149 -24.53 -2.08 -19.54
N LEU A 150 -24.89 -1.62 -18.34
CA LEU A 150 -24.57 -2.36 -17.12
C LEU A 150 -25.16 -3.77 -17.20
N THR A 151 -24.33 -4.78 -16.95
CA THR A 151 -24.73 -6.19 -17.05
C THR A 151 -25.71 -6.65 -15.97
N ASP A 152 -25.82 -5.89 -14.88
CA ASP A 152 -26.75 -6.18 -13.79
C ASP A 152 -27.82 -5.08 -13.73
N ASP A 153 -29.02 -5.40 -14.18
CA ASP A 153 -30.17 -4.48 -14.25
C ASP A 153 -30.91 -4.30 -12.92
N ARG A 154 -30.43 -4.92 -11.86
CA ARG A 154 -31.13 -4.94 -10.59
C ARG A 154 -30.90 -3.63 -9.83
N CYS A 155 -32.01 -2.95 -9.62
CA CYS A 155 -32.24 -1.88 -8.65
C CYS A 155 -31.15 -0.80 -8.49
N SER A 156 -30.11 -1.04 -7.69
CA SER A 156 -29.18 0.03 -7.27
C SER A 156 -28.06 0.28 -8.28
N VAL A 157 -27.63 -0.72 -9.03
CA VAL A 157 -26.66 -0.54 -10.12
C VAL A 157 -27.19 0.42 -11.18
N ALA A 158 -28.51 0.44 -11.39
CA ALA A 158 -29.18 1.37 -12.29
C ALA A 158 -28.90 2.86 -11.97
N ALA A 159 -28.53 3.18 -10.72
CA ALA A 159 -28.12 4.55 -10.36
C ALA A 159 -26.87 5.00 -11.15
N LEU A 160 -25.98 4.09 -11.51
CA LEU A 160 -24.76 4.38 -12.25
C LEU A 160 -24.89 4.33 -13.78
N ARG A 161 -26.11 4.12 -14.33
CA ARG A 161 -26.35 4.24 -15.78
C ARG A 161 -26.23 5.68 -16.23
N LEU A 162 -25.59 5.89 -17.37
CA LEU A 162 -25.61 7.19 -18.04
C LEU A 162 -27.00 7.46 -18.59
N ARG A 163 -27.43 8.71 -18.54
CA ARG A 163 -28.76 9.14 -18.98
C ARG A 163 -28.66 10.40 -19.82
N ASP A 164 -29.38 10.43 -20.92
CA ASP A 164 -29.43 11.60 -21.80
C ASP A 164 -29.93 12.84 -21.05
N GLY A 165 -29.25 13.97 -21.26
CA GLY A 165 -29.60 15.26 -20.64
C GLY A 165 -29.15 15.42 -19.17
N GLU A 166 -28.54 14.42 -18.54
CA GLU A 166 -28.06 14.48 -17.16
C GLU A 166 -26.52 14.63 -17.07
N GLU A 167 -25.86 15.43 -17.91
CA GLU A 167 -24.41 15.44 -18.06
C GLU A 167 -23.63 15.71 -16.76
N PRO A 168 -24.03 16.61 -15.83
CA PRO A 168 -23.35 16.78 -14.55
C PRO A 168 -23.37 15.50 -13.69
N LEU A 169 -24.49 14.78 -13.68
CA LEU A 169 -24.62 13.51 -12.97
C LEU A 169 -23.88 12.37 -13.69
N ASN A 170 -23.85 12.41 -15.02
CA ASN A 170 -23.10 11.43 -15.82
C ASN A 170 -21.61 11.51 -15.56
N GLU A 171 -21.05 12.69 -15.37
CA GLU A 171 -19.65 12.83 -15.00
C GLU A 171 -19.36 12.20 -13.62
N LEU A 172 -20.24 12.38 -12.65
CA LEU A 172 -20.14 11.69 -11.35
C LEU A 172 -20.28 10.17 -11.49
N ARG A 173 -21.22 9.69 -12.33
CA ARG A 173 -21.39 8.25 -12.62
C ARG A 173 -20.10 7.65 -13.22
N ARG A 174 -19.48 8.33 -14.19
CA ARG A 174 -18.20 7.90 -14.78
C ARG A 174 -17.08 7.84 -13.73
N LYS A 175 -16.96 8.88 -12.88
CA LYS A 175 -15.98 8.90 -11.79
C LYS A 175 -16.17 7.75 -10.81
N ILE A 176 -17.41 7.51 -10.38
CA ILE A 176 -17.74 6.41 -9.45
C ILE A 176 -17.41 5.05 -10.07
N ARG A 177 -17.80 4.82 -11.33
CA ARG A 177 -17.49 3.55 -12.03
C ARG A 177 -15.99 3.32 -12.11
N GLN A 178 -15.24 4.35 -12.51
CA GLN A 178 -13.79 4.30 -12.60
C GLN A 178 -13.14 4.02 -11.23
N ASP A 179 -13.54 4.76 -10.21
CA ASP A 179 -12.99 4.67 -8.86
C ASP A 179 -13.19 3.29 -8.23
N LEU A 180 -14.37 2.70 -8.40
CA LEU A 180 -14.69 1.36 -7.89
C LEU A 180 -13.93 0.24 -8.60
N CYS A 181 -13.52 0.44 -9.84
CA CYS A 181 -12.76 -0.52 -10.66
C CYS A 181 -11.24 -0.41 -10.51
N HIS A 182 -10.76 0.51 -9.69
CA HIS A 182 -9.34 0.73 -9.44
C HIS A 182 -9.02 0.64 -7.94
N PHE A 183 -9.36 -0.50 -7.35
CA PHE A 183 -8.90 -0.85 -6.01
C PHE A 183 -7.37 -0.96 -6.02
N GLU A 184 -6.71 -0.38 -5.01
CA GLU A 184 -5.26 -0.40 -4.87
C GLU A 184 -4.88 -0.33 -3.39
N GLY A 185 -3.87 -1.13 -2.96
CA GLY A 185 -3.47 -1.24 -1.56
C GLY A 185 -3.03 0.07 -0.92
N ASN A 186 -2.30 0.92 -1.66
CA ASN A 186 -1.87 2.23 -1.13
C ASN A 186 -3.09 3.16 -0.90
N ALA A 187 -4.04 3.18 -1.82
CA ALA A 187 -5.28 3.94 -1.66
C ALA A 187 -6.11 3.41 -0.48
N GLN A 188 -6.19 2.09 -0.34
CA GLN A 188 -6.88 1.45 0.79
C GLN A 188 -6.18 1.75 2.12
N GLY A 189 -4.85 1.88 2.15
CA GLY A 189 -4.09 2.31 3.31
C GLY A 189 -4.51 3.68 3.83
N ILE A 190 -4.68 4.67 2.94
CA ILE A 190 -5.20 6.00 3.27
C ILE A 190 -6.63 5.89 3.84
N ARG A 191 -7.50 5.10 3.20
CA ARG A 191 -8.87 4.88 3.65
C ARG A 191 -8.92 4.21 5.03
N LEU A 192 -8.06 3.22 5.28
CA LEU A 192 -7.94 2.58 6.59
C LEU A 192 -7.57 3.58 7.68
N VAL A 193 -6.52 4.37 7.48
CA VAL A 193 -6.02 5.34 8.47
C VAL A 193 -7.06 6.42 8.74
N HIS A 194 -7.65 6.98 7.68
CA HIS A 194 -8.54 8.13 7.77
C HIS A 194 -9.97 7.74 8.12
N THR A 195 -10.59 6.85 7.34
CA THR A 195 -12.04 6.58 7.37
C THR A 195 -12.39 5.44 8.32
N LEU A 196 -11.72 4.28 8.17
CA LEU A 196 -12.14 3.07 8.87
C LEU A 196 -11.62 3.00 10.31
N MET A 197 -10.38 3.40 10.55
CA MET A 197 -9.77 3.33 11.89
C MET A 197 -9.73 4.68 12.61
N ARG A 198 -9.87 5.78 11.88
CA ARG A 198 -9.86 7.15 12.44
C ARG A 198 -8.68 7.36 13.38
N MET A 199 -7.50 6.98 12.92
CA MET A 199 -6.30 7.02 13.76
C MET A 199 -5.94 8.43 14.21
N ASN A 200 -6.44 9.47 13.53
CA ASN A 200 -6.14 10.88 13.79
C ASN A 200 -4.63 11.14 13.91
N LEU A 201 -3.87 10.60 12.96
CA LEU A 201 -2.43 10.84 12.84
C LEU A 201 -2.16 12.29 12.41
N THR A 202 -0.93 12.73 12.62
CA THR A 202 -0.47 14.01 12.04
C THR A 202 -0.53 13.98 10.52
N TRP A 203 -0.73 15.13 9.90
CA TRP A 203 -0.74 15.23 8.44
C TRP A 203 0.58 14.74 7.83
N ALA A 204 1.71 15.07 8.48
CA ALA A 204 3.03 14.61 8.05
C ALA A 204 3.14 13.08 8.07
N GLN A 205 2.63 12.40 9.11
CA GLN A 205 2.63 10.93 9.17
C GLN A 205 1.78 10.32 8.07
N VAL A 206 0.61 10.86 7.78
CA VAL A 206 -0.24 10.37 6.68
C VAL A 206 0.41 10.65 5.32
N GLY A 207 1.05 11.81 5.16
CA GLY A 207 1.82 12.13 3.95
C GLY A 207 2.85 11.06 3.62
N GLY A 208 3.50 10.48 4.64
CA GLY A 208 4.52 9.45 4.48
C GLY A 208 4.05 8.14 3.81
N ILE A 209 2.76 7.83 3.86
CA ILE A 209 2.17 6.66 3.19
C ILE A 209 1.41 6.97 1.90
N LEU A 210 1.29 8.22 1.51
CA LEU A 210 0.72 8.60 0.22
C LEU A 210 1.77 8.39 -0.89
N LYS A 211 2.00 7.13 -1.25
CA LYS A 211 3.03 6.71 -2.21
C LYS A 211 2.72 7.21 -3.62
N TYR A 212 1.49 7.06 -4.07
CA TYR A 212 1.00 7.52 -5.36
C TYR A 212 0.04 8.69 -5.19
N THR A 213 0.00 9.58 -6.19
CA THR A 213 -0.74 10.84 -6.08
C THR A 213 -1.93 10.93 -7.05
N ARG A 214 -2.18 9.87 -7.84
CA ARG A 214 -3.31 9.76 -8.75
C ARG A 214 -4.58 9.39 -8.00
N PRO A 215 -5.72 10.11 -8.20
CA PRO A 215 -7.01 9.62 -7.71
C PRO A 215 -7.46 8.37 -8.49
N ALA A 216 -8.16 7.46 -7.83
CA ALA A 216 -8.60 6.20 -8.47
C ALA A 216 -9.61 6.43 -9.61
N TRP A 217 -10.35 7.54 -9.58
CA TRP A 217 -11.29 7.94 -10.65
C TRP A 217 -10.63 8.57 -11.88
N TRP A 218 -9.30 8.74 -11.87
CA TRP A 218 -8.58 9.37 -12.97
C TRP A 218 -8.80 8.63 -14.29
N ARG A 219 -9.10 9.39 -15.34
CA ARG A 219 -9.26 8.90 -16.72
C ARG A 219 -8.27 9.59 -17.65
N GLY A 220 -7.78 8.86 -18.63
CA GLY A 220 -6.81 9.36 -19.60
C GLY A 220 -5.36 9.30 -19.11
N GLU A 221 -4.49 9.88 -19.92
CA GLU A 221 -3.05 9.90 -19.67
C GLU A 221 -2.69 10.78 -18.47
N THR A 222 -1.66 10.37 -17.74
CA THR A 222 -1.11 11.17 -16.65
C THR A 222 -0.11 12.19 -17.17
N PRO A 223 0.00 13.39 -16.56
CA PRO A 223 1.00 14.38 -16.94
C PRO A 223 2.39 13.78 -16.95
N GLU A 224 3.18 14.02 -18.01
CA GLU A 224 4.54 13.49 -18.15
C GLU A 224 5.43 13.84 -16.97
N THR A 225 5.28 15.05 -16.43
CA THR A 225 6.01 15.53 -15.24
C THR A 225 5.70 14.78 -13.94
N HIS A 226 4.63 13.98 -13.91
CA HIS A 226 4.18 13.23 -12.74
C HIS A 226 3.88 11.76 -13.08
N HIS A 227 4.31 11.28 -14.24
CA HIS A 227 3.97 9.94 -14.71
C HIS A 227 4.32 8.85 -13.70
N TYR A 228 5.53 8.90 -13.13
CA TYR A 228 5.95 7.95 -12.08
C TYR A 228 5.09 8.08 -10.81
N LEU A 229 4.84 9.30 -10.35
CA LEU A 229 4.09 9.58 -9.13
C LEU A 229 2.61 9.19 -9.25
N MET A 230 2.10 9.19 -10.48
CA MET A 230 0.70 8.90 -10.80
C MET A 230 0.49 7.52 -11.46
N LYS A 231 1.50 6.64 -11.47
CA LYS A 231 1.41 5.32 -12.14
C LYS A 231 0.32 4.41 -11.59
N LYS A 232 -0.03 4.57 -10.30
CA LYS A 232 -1.09 3.82 -9.61
C LYS A 232 -2.02 4.76 -8.84
N PRO A 233 -3.24 4.33 -8.47
CA PRO A 233 -4.09 5.07 -7.56
C PRO A 233 -3.46 5.24 -6.18
N GLY A 234 -3.56 6.45 -5.60
CA GLY A 234 -3.11 6.74 -4.25
C GLY A 234 -4.22 7.02 -3.26
N TYR A 235 -5.42 7.33 -3.75
CA TYR A 235 -6.60 7.59 -2.92
C TYR A 235 -7.89 7.45 -3.74
N TYR A 236 -8.99 7.19 -3.04
CA TYR A 236 -10.30 7.06 -3.64
C TYR A 236 -11.08 8.38 -3.65
N LEU A 237 -12.15 8.42 -4.42
CA LEU A 237 -13.08 9.54 -4.51
C LEU A 237 -13.61 9.96 -3.13
N SER A 238 -13.88 9.00 -2.25
CA SER A 238 -14.31 9.25 -0.87
C SER A 238 -13.29 9.97 0.01
N GLU A 239 -12.00 9.88 -0.30
CA GLU A 239 -10.92 10.53 0.43
C GLU A 239 -10.38 11.81 -0.25
N GLU A 240 -10.96 12.23 -1.39
CA GLU A 240 -10.46 13.36 -2.18
C GLU A 240 -10.37 14.67 -1.36
N ALA A 241 -11.43 15.01 -0.63
CA ALA A 241 -11.45 16.19 0.22
C ALA A 241 -10.41 16.12 1.36
N TYR A 242 -10.15 14.93 1.89
CA TYR A 242 -9.13 14.71 2.90
C TYR A 242 -7.72 14.92 2.34
N ILE A 243 -7.45 14.39 1.16
CA ILE A 243 -6.15 14.55 0.49
C ILE A 243 -5.93 16.00 0.05
N ALA A 244 -6.97 16.70 -0.40
CA ALA A 244 -6.87 18.12 -0.71
C ALA A 244 -6.46 18.95 0.53
N ARG A 245 -7.03 18.63 1.71
CA ARG A 245 -6.63 19.24 2.97
C ARG A 245 -5.21 18.86 3.38
N LEU A 246 -4.81 17.58 3.27
CA LEU A 246 -3.46 17.12 3.54
C LEU A 246 -2.43 17.91 2.73
N ARG A 247 -2.67 18.10 1.44
CA ARG A 247 -1.79 18.90 0.57
C ARG A 247 -1.64 20.33 1.08
N LYS A 248 -2.75 20.97 1.47
CA LYS A 248 -2.72 22.32 2.02
C LYS A 248 -1.92 22.39 3.32
N GLU A 249 -2.14 21.47 4.24
CA GLU A 249 -1.47 21.44 5.55
C GLU A 249 0.05 21.15 5.42
N LEU A 250 0.45 20.39 4.41
CA LEU A 250 1.84 20.05 4.12
C LEU A 250 2.48 20.94 3.04
N ASN A 251 1.80 21.98 2.61
CA ASN A 251 2.28 22.87 1.55
C ASN A 251 2.76 22.10 0.30
N LEU A 252 1.96 21.14 -0.16
CA LEU A 252 2.21 20.32 -1.34
C LEU A 252 1.38 20.84 -2.51
N ALA A 253 1.99 20.95 -3.68
CA ALA A 253 1.30 21.24 -4.92
C ALA A 253 0.39 20.05 -5.35
N LEU A 254 -0.47 20.30 -6.34
CA LEU A 254 -1.31 19.25 -6.91
C LEU A 254 -0.45 18.11 -7.48
N TYR A 255 -0.79 16.87 -7.16
CA TYR A 255 -0.09 15.64 -7.54
C TYR A 255 1.36 15.53 -7.04
N SER A 256 1.82 16.45 -6.19
CA SER A 256 3.14 16.34 -5.53
C SER A 256 3.12 15.31 -4.41
N ARG A 257 4.25 14.62 -4.24
CA ARG A 257 4.48 13.60 -3.20
C ARG A 257 5.15 14.24 -1.98
N PHE A 258 4.83 13.72 -0.79
CA PHE A 258 5.52 14.13 0.45
C PHE A 258 6.98 13.66 0.45
N PRO A 259 7.95 14.51 0.86
CA PRO A 259 9.38 14.22 0.70
C PRO A 259 9.87 12.90 1.29
N LEU A 260 9.38 12.53 2.49
CA LEU A 260 9.87 11.34 3.18
C LEU A 260 9.36 10.02 2.59
N THR A 261 8.37 10.07 1.71
CA THR A 261 7.81 8.87 1.05
C THR A 261 8.82 8.19 0.12
N TRP A 262 9.77 8.94 -0.47
CA TRP A 262 10.84 8.34 -1.27
C TRP A 262 11.79 7.47 -0.44
N ILE A 263 12.01 7.82 0.83
CA ILE A 263 12.82 7.01 1.74
C ILE A 263 12.10 5.70 2.06
N MET A 264 10.81 5.77 2.35
CA MET A 264 9.98 4.58 2.59
C MET A 264 9.97 3.65 1.37
N GLU A 265 9.81 4.20 0.16
CA GLU A 265 9.83 3.43 -1.09
C GLU A 265 11.19 2.77 -1.33
N ALA A 266 12.30 3.49 -1.14
CA ALA A 266 13.64 2.91 -1.27
C ALA A 266 13.92 1.81 -0.23
N ALA A 267 13.43 1.98 1.00
CA ALA A 267 13.55 0.98 2.05
C ALA A 267 12.80 -0.31 1.70
N ASP A 268 11.60 -0.19 1.13
CA ASP A 268 10.81 -1.32 0.63
C ASP A 268 11.54 -2.03 -0.52
N ASP A 269 12.00 -1.29 -1.52
CA ASP A 269 12.74 -1.83 -2.67
C ASP A 269 13.99 -2.62 -2.25
N ILE A 270 14.76 -2.14 -1.30
CA ILE A 270 15.96 -2.82 -0.79
C ILE A 270 15.58 -4.09 -0.02
N SER A 271 14.57 -4.01 0.85
CA SER A 271 14.17 -5.12 1.71
C SER A 271 13.50 -6.25 0.92
N TYR A 272 12.58 -5.91 0.04
CA TYR A 272 11.79 -6.84 -0.75
C TYR A 272 12.66 -7.79 -1.60
N CYS A 273 13.68 -7.24 -2.28
CA CYS A 273 14.44 -7.99 -3.26
C CYS A 273 15.21 -9.18 -2.66
N VAL A 274 15.82 -9.03 -1.49
CA VAL A 274 16.57 -10.13 -0.81
C VAL A 274 15.61 -11.06 -0.08
N ALA A 275 14.56 -10.50 0.52
CA ALA A 275 13.59 -11.26 1.29
C ALA A 275 12.87 -12.34 0.48
N ASP A 276 12.43 -12.02 -0.73
CA ASP A 276 11.72 -12.97 -1.61
C ASP A 276 12.60 -14.14 -2.04
N LEU A 277 13.89 -13.89 -2.27
CA LEU A 277 14.85 -14.92 -2.63
C LEU A 277 15.15 -15.86 -1.44
N GLU A 278 15.24 -15.31 -0.23
CA GLU A 278 15.43 -16.09 0.99
C GLU A 278 14.21 -16.96 1.29
N ASP A 279 12.99 -16.38 1.22
CA ASP A 279 11.75 -17.13 1.41
C ASP A 279 11.58 -18.25 0.38
N ALA A 280 12.03 -18.04 -0.87
CA ALA A 280 12.03 -19.07 -1.91
C ALA A 280 12.96 -20.24 -1.61
N VAL A 281 14.14 -19.98 -1.03
CA VAL A 281 15.05 -21.04 -0.55
C VAL A 281 14.43 -21.79 0.62
N GLU A 282 13.86 -21.08 1.59
CA GLU A 282 13.17 -21.68 2.73
C GLU A 282 12.01 -22.59 2.29
N LYS A 283 11.31 -22.18 1.22
CA LYS A 283 10.25 -22.96 0.57
C LYS A 283 10.77 -24.07 -0.35
N ARG A 284 12.08 -24.20 -0.50
CA ARG A 284 12.73 -25.18 -1.38
C ARG A 284 12.32 -25.07 -2.85
N ILE A 285 11.99 -23.87 -3.30
CA ILE A 285 11.80 -23.59 -4.73
C ILE A 285 13.10 -23.81 -5.49
N PHE A 286 14.21 -23.42 -4.88
CA PHE A 286 15.59 -23.70 -5.31
C PHE A 286 16.52 -23.75 -4.10
N THR A 287 17.72 -24.33 -4.29
CA THR A 287 18.78 -24.30 -3.28
C THR A 287 19.57 -22.99 -3.36
N VAL A 288 20.38 -22.71 -2.33
CA VAL A 288 21.31 -21.55 -2.35
C VAL A 288 22.30 -21.63 -3.51
N GLU A 289 22.79 -22.84 -3.86
CA GLU A 289 23.66 -23.05 -5.01
C GLU A 289 22.97 -22.68 -6.32
N GLN A 290 21.72 -23.12 -6.49
CA GLN A 290 20.92 -22.78 -7.66
C GLN A 290 20.64 -21.27 -7.72
N LEU A 291 20.31 -20.64 -6.59
CA LEU A 291 20.13 -19.20 -6.50
C LEU A 291 21.40 -18.46 -6.92
N TYR A 292 22.55 -18.84 -6.38
CA TYR A 292 23.82 -18.24 -6.77
C TYR A 292 24.07 -18.35 -8.28
N HIS A 293 23.85 -19.53 -8.87
CA HIS A 293 23.97 -19.72 -10.32
C HIS A 293 23.00 -18.83 -11.09
N HIS A 294 21.74 -18.70 -10.67
CA HIS A 294 20.78 -17.81 -11.32
C HIS A 294 21.19 -16.34 -11.29
N LEU A 295 21.70 -15.88 -10.13
CA LEU A 295 22.23 -14.52 -9.98
C LEU A 295 23.46 -14.29 -10.84
N HIS A 296 24.40 -15.24 -10.84
CA HIS A 296 25.63 -15.17 -11.61
C HIS A 296 25.36 -15.15 -13.13
N GLU A 297 24.50 -16.03 -13.60
CA GLU A 297 24.12 -16.12 -15.01
C GLU A 297 23.39 -14.88 -15.50
N ALA A 298 22.46 -14.35 -14.68
CA ALA A 298 21.68 -13.17 -15.02
C ALA A 298 22.47 -11.86 -14.99
N TRP A 299 23.55 -11.77 -14.20
CA TRP A 299 24.43 -10.59 -14.18
C TRP A 299 25.29 -10.50 -15.46
N GLY A 300 25.85 -11.61 -15.91
CA GLY A 300 26.52 -11.75 -17.20
C GLY A 300 27.91 -11.10 -17.34
N GLN A 301 28.27 -10.12 -16.53
CA GLN A 301 29.56 -9.44 -16.54
C GLN A 301 30.30 -9.68 -15.22
N HIS A 302 31.40 -10.45 -15.25
CA HIS A 302 32.12 -10.89 -14.04
C HIS A 302 33.48 -10.20 -13.92
N GLU A 303 33.46 -8.88 -13.68
CA GLU A 303 34.67 -8.13 -13.42
C GLU A 303 34.99 -8.13 -11.92
N LYS A 304 36.26 -8.39 -11.56
CA LYS A 304 36.73 -8.25 -10.18
C LYS A 304 36.55 -6.81 -9.71
N GLY A 305 35.87 -6.63 -8.58
CA GLY A 305 35.62 -5.32 -7.99
C GLY A 305 34.31 -4.68 -8.45
N SER A 306 33.55 -5.32 -9.35
CA SER A 306 32.17 -4.91 -9.67
C SER A 306 31.27 -4.99 -8.43
N LEU A 307 30.14 -4.28 -8.44
CA LEU A 307 29.20 -4.33 -7.33
C LEU A 307 28.71 -5.77 -7.07
N PHE A 308 28.50 -6.56 -8.11
CA PHE A 308 28.13 -7.97 -8.01
C PHE A 308 29.18 -8.77 -7.25
N SER A 309 30.46 -8.60 -7.61
CA SER A 309 31.57 -9.27 -6.93
C SER A 309 31.65 -8.89 -5.45
N LEU A 310 31.51 -7.61 -5.13
CA LEU A 310 31.56 -7.11 -3.76
C LEU A 310 30.37 -7.54 -2.89
N VAL A 311 29.21 -7.81 -3.51
CA VAL A 311 27.98 -8.13 -2.79
C VAL A 311 27.68 -9.63 -2.85
N VAL A 312 27.49 -10.19 -4.04
CA VAL A 312 27.01 -11.57 -4.23
C VAL A 312 28.13 -12.60 -4.13
N GLU A 313 29.22 -12.42 -4.90
CA GLU A 313 30.35 -13.36 -4.86
C GLU A 313 31.01 -13.38 -3.49
N ASN A 314 31.19 -12.22 -2.87
CA ASN A 314 31.73 -12.13 -1.50
C ASN A 314 30.84 -12.85 -0.47
N ALA A 315 29.50 -12.74 -0.60
CA ALA A 315 28.57 -13.47 0.27
C ALA A 315 28.71 -14.99 0.06
N TRP A 316 28.83 -15.42 -1.21
CA TRP A 316 29.02 -16.81 -1.56
C TRP A 316 30.33 -17.41 -1.00
N GLU A 317 31.44 -16.72 -1.21
CA GLU A 317 32.76 -17.17 -0.72
C GLU A 317 32.77 -17.25 0.81
N LYS A 318 32.29 -16.24 1.52
CA LYS A 318 32.24 -16.21 2.98
C LYS A 318 31.34 -17.29 3.57
N SER A 319 30.22 -17.59 2.94
CA SER A 319 29.31 -18.64 3.42
C SER A 319 29.92 -20.03 3.38
N ARG A 320 30.88 -20.27 2.50
CA ARG A 320 31.57 -21.57 2.35
C ARG A 320 32.84 -21.69 3.19
N SER A 321 33.45 -20.58 3.58
CA SER A 321 34.72 -20.58 4.34
C SER A 321 34.56 -20.86 5.84
N ASN A 322 33.36 -20.67 6.41
CA ASN A 322 33.08 -20.74 7.85
C ASN A 322 32.10 -21.88 8.22
N SER A 323 32.43 -23.11 7.93
CA SER A 323 31.51 -24.28 8.00
C SER A 323 31.21 -24.85 9.41
N LEU A 324 31.64 -24.23 10.50
CA LEU A 324 31.67 -24.93 11.81
C LEU A 324 30.49 -24.59 12.76
N SER A 325 29.63 -23.64 12.50
CA SER A 325 28.58 -23.27 13.48
C SER A 325 27.19 -22.85 12.95
N ARG A 326 27.02 -22.67 11.64
CA ARG A 326 25.74 -22.27 11.02
C ARG A 326 25.56 -22.95 9.66
N SER A 327 24.32 -23.08 9.20
CA SER A 327 24.07 -23.57 7.84
C SER A 327 24.68 -22.63 6.79
N THR A 328 25.11 -23.18 5.66
CA THR A 328 25.65 -22.38 4.53
C THR A 328 24.60 -21.40 4.02
N GLU A 329 23.33 -21.79 4.05
CA GLU A 329 22.18 -20.99 3.65
C GLU A 329 22.01 -19.75 4.52
N ASP A 330 21.99 -19.91 5.87
CA ASP A 330 21.88 -18.80 6.81
C ASP A 330 23.04 -17.80 6.65
N GLN A 331 24.25 -18.33 6.45
CA GLN A 331 25.44 -17.50 6.27
C GLN A 331 25.39 -16.73 4.95
N PHE A 332 24.97 -17.38 3.86
CA PHE A 332 24.85 -16.72 2.57
C PHE A 332 23.88 -15.52 2.64
N PHE A 333 22.67 -15.72 3.15
CA PHE A 333 21.69 -14.63 3.26
C PHE A 333 22.10 -13.56 4.27
N MET A 334 22.76 -13.92 5.35
CA MET A 334 23.32 -12.95 6.29
C MET A 334 24.34 -12.03 5.59
N TYR A 335 25.31 -12.59 4.86
CA TYR A 335 26.31 -11.79 4.15
C TYR A 335 25.70 -11.03 2.96
N LEU A 336 24.81 -11.66 2.20
CA LEU A 336 24.13 -11.02 1.08
C LEU A 336 23.37 -9.78 1.54
N ARG A 337 22.62 -9.89 2.63
CA ARG A 337 21.86 -8.76 3.22
C ARG A 337 22.79 -7.66 3.71
N VAL A 338 23.81 -7.99 4.48
CA VAL A 338 24.77 -7.01 5.01
C VAL A 338 25.49 -6.29 3.87
N ASN A 339 25.99 -7.02 2.88
CA ASN A 339 26.71 -6.44 1.75
C ASN A 339 25.77 -5.54 0.91
N THR A 340 24.55 -5.99 0.65
CA THR A 340 23.52 -5.20 -0.07
C THR A 340 23.22 -3.90 0.66
N LEU A 341 22.93 -3.96 1.97
CA LEU A 341 22.62 -2.77 2.77
C LEU A 341 23.79 -1.79 2.82
N ASN A 342 25.02 -2.27 2.99
CA ASN A 342 26.22 -1.43 3.03
C ASN A 342 26.49 -0.68 1.72
N LYS A 343 25.91 -1.10 0.60
CA LYS A 343 26.04 -0.44 -0.70
C LYS A 343 24.81 0.41 -1.03
N LEU A 344 23.63 -0.15 -0.87
CA LEU A 344 22.40 0.51 -1.33
C LEU A 344 21.89 1.61 -0.38
N VAL A 345 22.09 1.47 0.94
CA VAL A 345 21.65 2.48 1.91
C VAL A 345 22.40 3.80 1.75
N PRO A 346 23.75 3.84 1.71
CA PRO A 346 24.49 5.06 1.44
C PRO A 346 24.17 5.66 0.06
N TYR A 347 23.93 4.80 -0.93
CA TYR A 347 23.54 5.24 -2.27
C TYR A 347 22.18 5.91 -2.29
N ALA A 348 21.15 5.29 -1.67
CA ALA A 348 19.83 5.89 -1.53
C ALA A 348 19.86 7.24 -0.81
N ALA A 349 20.65 7.33 0.27
CA ALA A 349 20.83 8.57 1.03
C ALA A 349 21.47 9.67 0.18
N GLN A 350 22.49 9.35 -0.62
CA GLN A 350 23.13 10.31 -1.51
C GLN A 350 22.17 10.77 -2.61
N ARG A 351 21.45 9.84 -3.23
CA ARG A 351 20.43 10.15 -4.24
C ARG A 351 19.34 11.08 -3.71
N PHE A 352 18.91 10.88 -2.45
CA PHE A 352 17.97 11.76 -1.78
C PHE A 352 18.51 13.19 -1.66
N ILE A 353 19.77 13.34 -1.20
CA ILE A 353 20.42 14.64 -1.01
C ILE A 353 20.65 15.34 -2.35
N ASP A 354 21.16 14.63 -3.36
CA ASP A 354 21.44 15.17 -4.69
C ASP A 354 20.18 15.70 -5.39
N ASN A 355 19.03 15.09 -5.11
CA ASN A 355 17.74 15.46 -5.69
C ASN A 355 16.83 16.21 -4.71
N LEU A 356 17.38 16.67 -3.58
CA LEU A 356 16.61 17.28 -2.49
C LEU A 356 15.70 18.43 -2.92
N PRO A 357 16.09 19.35 -3.82
CA PRO A 357 15.19 20.41 -4.28
C PRO A 357 13.90 19.87 -4.94
N ALA A 358 14.00 18.87 -5.81
CA ALA A 358 12.86 18.25 -6.48
C ALA A 358 12.04 17.37 -5.53
N ILE A 359 12.69 16.64 -4.64
CA ILE A 359 12.06 15.82 -3.60
C ILE A 359 11.29 16.72 -2.62
N PHE A 360 11.88 17.84 -2.16
CA PHE A 360 11.21 18.79 -1.28
C PHE A 360 10.00 19.45 -1.94
N ALA A 361 10.10 19.78 -3.24
CA ALA A 361 8.98 20.26 -4.03
C ALA A 361 7.90 19.18 -4.27
N GLY A 362 8.25 17.90 -4.08
CA GLY A 362 7.37 16.77 -4.33
C GLY A 362 7.24 16.36 -5.80
N THR A 363 8.19 16.77 -6.64
CA THR A 363 8.15 16.62 -8.11
C THR A 363 9.22 15.69 -8.67
N PHE A 364 10.04 15.06 -7.84
CA PHE A 364 11.03 14.09 -8.30
C PHE A 364 10.31 12.85 -8.87
N ASN A 365 10.28 12.74 -10.19
CA ASN A 365 9.42 11.81 -10.93
C ASN A 365 10.07 10.44 -11.18
N HIS A 366 10.80 9.92 -10.18
CA HIS A 366 11.50 8.64 -10.20
C HIS A 366 11.54 8.02 -8.80
N ALA A 367 11.86 6.72 -8.71
CA ALA A 367 12.32 6.13 -7.46
C ALA A 367 13.78 6.53 -7.18
N LEU A 368 14.21 6.50 -5.92
CA LEU A 368 15.59 6.82 -5.56
C LEU A 368 16.62 5.85 -6.16
N LEU A 369 16.24 4.60 -6.34
CA LEU A 369 17.11 3.52 -6.80
C LEU A 369 16.88 3.11 -8.26
N GLU A 370 16.08 3.88 -9.01
CA GLU A 370 15.87 3.67 -10.45
C GLU A 370 16.67 4.69 -11.25
N ASP A 371 17.84 4.27 -11.70
CA ASP A 371 18.73 5.05 -12.58
C ASP A 371 19.64 4.11 -13.41
N ALA A 372 20.71 4.65 -14.00
CA ALA A 372 21.68 3.89 -14.80
C ALA A 372 22.91 3.45 -14.00
N SER A 373 22.77 3.26 -12.67
CA SER A 373 23.87 2.83 -11.80
C SER A 373 23.92 1.32 -11.60
N GLU A 374 25.08 0.80 -11.23
CA GLU A 374 25.21 -0.60 -10.80
C GLU A 374 24.31 -0.94 -9.59
N CYS A 375 23.99 0.04 -8.73
CA CYS A 375 23.04 -0.15 -7.62
C CYS A 375 21.63 -0.46 -8.13
N SER A 376 21.17 0.27 -9.15
CA SER A 376 19.92 -0.01 -9.83
C SER A 376 19.93 -1.37 -10.52
N ASP A 377 21.05 -1.71 -11.17
CA ASP A 377 21.18 -2.98 -11.88
C ASP A 377 21.20 -4.17 -10.93
N LEU A 378 21.81 -4.03 -9.74
CA LEU A 378 21.76 -5.06 -8.69
C LEU A 378 20.32 -5.31 -8.19
N LEU A 379 19.53 -4.26 -7.98
CA LEU A 379 18.12 -4.43 -7.61
C LEU A 379 17.30 -5.06 -8.73
N LYS A 380 17.53 -4.66 -9.98
CA LYS A 380 16.88 -5.28 -11.15
C LYS A 380 17.25 -6.75 -11.26
N LEU A 381 18.51 -7.10 -10.98
CA LEU A 381 18.96 -8.49 -10.97
C LEU A 381 18.13 -9.33 -9.99
N TYR A 382 18.03 -8.90 -8.74
CA TYR A 382 17.23 -9.60 -7.73
C TYR A 382 15.76 -9.74 -8.14
N LYS A 383 15.16 -8.65 -8.61
CA LYS A 383 13.76 -8.64 -9.10
C LYS A 383 13.57 -9.60 -10.28
N ASN A 384 14.46 -9.59 -11.25
CA ASN A 384 14.37 -10.45 -12.44
C ASN A 384 14.51 -11.93 -12.08
N VAL A 385 15.43 -12.28 -11.19
CA VAL A 385 15.60 -13.67 -10.70
C VAL A 385 14.34 -14.12 -9.93
N ALA A 386 13.79 -13.26 -9.06
CA ALA A 386 12.55 -13.56 -8.37
C ALA A 386 11.36 -13.76 -9.33
N VAL A 387 11.18 -12.87 -10.31
CA VAL A 387 10.13 -12.99 -11.32
C VAL A 387 10.26 -14.30 -12.11
N LYS A 388 11.47 -14.61 -12.60
CA LYS A 388 11.73 -15.75 -13.47
C LYS A 388 11.62 -17.09 -12.74
N HIS A 389 12.06 -17.18 -11.50
CA HIS A 389 12.27 -18.46 -10.80
C HIS A 389 11.38 -18.66 -9.57
N VAL A 390 10.81 -17.58 -8.99
CA VAL A 390 9.94 -17.67 -7.82
C VAL A 390 8.50 -17.46 -8.23
N PHE A 391 8.16 -16.30 -8.80
CA PHE A 391 6.75 -15.96 -9.10
C PHE A 391 6.17 -16.79 -10.24
N SER A 392 7.00 -17.28 -11.15
CA SER A 392 6.59 -18.20 -12.22
C SER A 392 6.65 -19.68 -11.82
N HIS A 393 6.87 -19.97 -10.53
CA HIS A 393 6.88 -21.37 -10.07
C HIS A 393 5.45 -21.90 -9.97
N PRO A 394 5.16 -23.15 -10.47
CA PRO A 394 3.80 -23.69 -10.50
C PRO A 394 3.07 -23.69 -9.16
N ASP A 395 3.77 -23.92 -8.05
CA ASP A 395 3.17 -23.91 -6.71
C ASP A 395 2.73 -22.49 -6.29
N VAL A 396 3.48 -21.47 -6.70
CA VAL A 396 3.13 -20.06 -6.44
C VAL A 396 1.93 -19.66 -7.30
N GLU A 397 1.99 -19.94 -8.60
CA GLU A 397 0.89 -19.65 -9.53
C GLU A 397 -0.42 -20.32 -9.10
N GLN A 398 -0.36 -21.56 -8.61
CA GLN A 398 -1.54 -22.26 -8.09
C GLN A 398 -2.15 -21.54 -6.88
N LEU A 399 -1.33 -21.05 -5.94
CA LEU A 399 -1.82 -20.30 -4.78
C LEU A 399 -2.42 -18.96 -5.19
N GLU A 400 -1.84 -18.30 -6.17
CA GLU A 400 -2.34 -17.05 -6.75
C GLU A 400 -3.72 -17.25 -7.41
N LEU A 401 -3.88 -18.30 -8.21
CA LEU A 401 -5.17 -18.65 -8.81
C LEU A 401 -6.23 -18.99 -7.76
N GLN A 402 -5.85 -19.69 -6.68
CA GLN A 402 -6.74 -19.97 -5.55
C GLN A 402 -7.17 -18.67 -4.88
N GLY A 403 -6.23 -17.75 -4.60
CA GLY A 403 -6.50 -16.44 -4.01
C GLY A 403 -7.47 -15.61 -4.86
N TYR A 404 -7.22 -15.55 -6.16
CA TYR A 404 -8.12 -14.87 -7.12
C TYR A 404 -9.54 -15.46 -7.06
N ARG A 405 -9.67 -16.79 -7.03
CA ARG A 405 -10.96 -17.48 -6.95
C ARG A 405 -11.68 -17.22 -5.63
N VAL A 406 -10.96 -17.21 -4.52
CA VAL A 406 -11.52 -16.94 -3.19
C VAL A 406 -12.11 -15.54 -3.13
N ILE A 407 -11.34 -14.52 -3.55
CA ILE A 407 -11.77 -13.14 -3.48
C ILE A 407 -12.95 -12.86 -4.43
N SER A 408 -12.87 -13.29 -5.69
CA SER A 408 -13.98 -13.12 -6.63
C SER A 408 -15.23 -13.90 -6.20
N GLY A 409 -15.05 -15.08 -5.60
CA GLY A 409 -16.15 -15.86 -5.05
C GLY A 409 -16.80 -15.23 -3.83
N LEU A 410 -16.02 -14.64 -2.92
CA LEU A 410 -16.56 -13.87 -1.79
C LEU A 410 -17.38 -12.65 -2.27
N LEU A 411 -16.88 -11.91 -3.24
CA LEU A 411 -17.62 -10.78 -3.84
C LEU A 411 -18.96 -11.26 -4.43
N GLU A 412 -18.97 -12.41 -5.09
CA GLU A 412 -20.20 -12.98 -5.65
C GLU A 412 -21.19 -13.43 -4.56
N ILE A 413 -20.72 -14.03 -3.48
CA ILE A 413 -21.55 -14.42 -2.33
C ILE A 413 -22.19 -13.19 -1.67
N TYR A 414 -21.46 -12.08 -1.54
CA TYR A 414 -21.97 -10.85 -0.94
C TYR A 414 -22.72 -9.93 -1.92
N ARG A 415 -22.75 -10.23 -3.21
CA ARG A 415 -23.46 -9.48 -4.26
C ARG A 415 -24.93 -9.18 -3.93
N PRO A 416 -25.72 -10.07 -3.30
CA PRO A 416 -27.11 -9.77 -2.97
C PRO A 416 -27.31 -8.47 -2.19
N LEU A 417 -26.34 -8.04 -1.37
CA LEU A 417 -26.37 -6.75 -0.68
C LEU A 417 -26.33 -5.55 -1.63
N LEU A 418 -25.65 -5.68 -2.78
CA LEU A 418 -25.59 -4.65 -3.82
C LEU A 418 -26.84 -4.64 -4.72
N SER A 419 -27.57 -5.74 -4.75
CA SER A 419 -28.77 -5.88 -5.60
C SER A 419 -30.05 -5.35 -4.96
N LEU A 420 -30.04 -5.02 -3.66
CA LEU A 420 -31.19 -4.41 -2.98
C LEU A 420 -31.45 -2.99 -3.49
N SER A 421 -32.72 -2.60 -3.56
CA SER A 421 -33.08 -1.22 -3.80
C SER A 421 -32.52 -0.30 -2.71
N LEU A 422 -32.46 1.01 -2.97
CA LEU A 422 -32.07 2.00 -1.97
C LEU A 422 -32.92 1.89 -0.70
N SER A 423 -34.25 1.82 -0.86
CA SER A 423 -35.19 1.70 0.27
C SER A 423 -35.02 0.39 1.05
N ASP A 424 -34.81 -0.73 0.33
CA ASP A 424 -34.64 -2.04 0.95
C ASP A 424 -33.31 -2.15 1.73
N PHE A 425 -32.24 -1.58 1.18
CA PHE A 425 -30.96 -1.56 1.87
C PHE A 425 -30.97 -0.61 3.07
N THR A 426 -31.64 0.56 2.96
CA THR A 426 -31.86 1.46 4.10
C THR A 426 -32.62 0.76 5.21
N GLU A 427 -33.72 0.05 4.89
CA GLU A 427 -34.47 -0.75 5.89
C GLU A 427 -33.58 -1.82 6.53
N LEU A 428 -32.73 -2.49 5.74
CA LEU A 428 -31.81 -3.50 6.26
C LEU A 428 -30.77 -2.89 7.23
N VAL A 429 -30.23 -1.72 6.92
CA VAL A 429 -29.27 -1.01 7.78
C VAL A 429 -29.91 -0.58 9.09
N GLU A 430 -31.16 -0.08 9.05
CA GLU A 430 -31.89 0.40 10.24
C GLU A 430 -32.35 -0.75 11.15
N LYS A 431 -32.90 -1.81 10.56
CA LYS A 431 -33.51 -2.92 11.32
C LYS A 431 -32.56 -4.09 11.55
N GLU A 432 -31.42 -4.12 10.87
CA GLU A 432 -30.45 -5.21 10.82
C GLU A 432 -31.02 -6.57 10.38
N ARG A 433 -32.32 -6.79 10.54
CA ARG A 433 -33.03 -8.03 10.20
C ARG A 433 -34.37 -7.74 9.53
N VAL A 434 -34.48 -8.12 8.25
CA VAL A 434 -35.69 -7.97 7.46
C VAL A 434 -36.18 -9.32 6.99
N LYS A 435 -37.43 -9.69 7.32
CA LYS A 435 -38.00 -11.03 7.04
C LYS A 435 -38.03 -11.37 5.54
N ARG A 436 -38.31 -10.35 4.68
CA ARG A 436 -38.36 -10.53 3.21
C ARG A 436 -36.97 -10.71 2.56
N PHE A 437 -35.91 -10.38 3.28
CA PHE A 437 -34.51 -10.50 2.85
C PHE A 437 -33.69 -11.35 3.84
N PRO A 438 -33.99 -12.66 3.96
CA PRO A 438 -33.39 -13.48 5.00
C PRO A 438 -31.90 -13.80 4.75
N ILE A 439 -31.46 -13.85 3.50
CA ILE A 439 -30.06 -14.10 3.14
C ILE A 439 -29.26 -12.82 3.32
N GLU A 440 -29.75 -11.71 2.76
CA GLU A 440 -29.11 -10.40 2.83
C GLU A 440 -28.92 -9.95 4.29
N SER A 441 -29.92 -10.20 5.16
CA SER A 441 -29.80 -9.90 6.59
C SER A 441 -28.65 -10.69 7.24
N ARG A 442 -28.45 -11.97 6.88
CA ARG A 442 -27.36 -12.78 7.43
C ARG A 442 -26.00 -12.33 6.90
N LEU A 443 -25.91 -12.01 5.61
CA LEU A 443 -24.70 -11.46 5.01
C LEU A 443 -24.35 -10.11 5.63
N PHE A 444 -25.34 -9.24 5.86
CA PHE A 444 -25.13 -7.94 6.50
C PHE A 444 -24.60 -8.09 7.94
N HIS A 445 -25.10 -9.05 8.72
CA HIS A 445 -24.62 -9.34 10.08
C HIS A 445 -23.14 -9.79 10.10
N LYS A 446 -22.64 -10.41 9.05
CA LYS A 446 -21.24 -10.80 8.93
C LYS A 446 -20.30 -9.61 8.73
N LEU A 447 -20.81 -8.50 8.19
CA LEU A 447 -20.02 -7.29 7.99
C LEU A 447 -19.59 -6.71 9.36
N SER A 448 -18.32 -6.37 9.47
CA SER A 448 -17.78 -5.75 10.69
C SER A 448 -18.52 -4.46 11.03
N THR A 449 -18.85 -4.26 12.30
CA THR A 449 -19.49 -3.04 12.81
C THR A 449 -18.76 -1.77 12.39
N ARG A 450 -17.43 -1.79 12.34
CA ARG A 450 -16.62 -0.66 11.89
C ARG A 450 -16.91 -0.27 10.43
N HIS A 451 -17.01 -1.25 9.55
CA HIS A 451 -17.30 -1.01 8.13
C HIS A 451 -18.73 -0.51 7.94
N ARG A 452 -19.69 -1.10 8.67
CA ARG A 452 -21.09 -0.63 8.67
C ARG A 452 -21.22 0.81 9.17
N LEU A 453 -20.52 1.16 10.26
CA LEU A 453 -20.50 2.55 10.77
C LEU A 453 -19.88 3.52 9.77
N ALA A 454 -18.81 3.16 9.07
CA ALA A 454 -18.21 4.01 8.05
C ALA A 454 -19.20 4.29 6.90
N TYR A 455 -19.98 3.29 6.47
CA TYR A 455 -21.05 3.46 5.50
C TYR A 455 -22.14 4.41 6.02
N VAL A 456 -22.70 4.12 7.21
CA VAL A 456 -23.77 4.93 7.82
C VAL A 456 -23.37 6.39 7.96
N GLU A 457 -22.16 6.66 8.44
CA GLU A 457 -21.69 8.03 8.60
C GLU A 457 -21.41 8.76 7.28
N ALA A 458 -20.99 8.03 6.26
CA ALA A 458 -20.79 8.63 4.94
C ALA A 458 -22.14 9.03 4.33
N VAL A 459 -23.13 8.13 4.37
CA VAL A 459 -24.46 8.36 3.81
C VAL A 459 -25.25 9.41 4.61
N SER A 460 -25.15 9.42 5.95
CA SER A 460 -25.86 10.40 6.79
C SER A 460 -25.43 11.86 6.59
N LYS A 461 -24.30 12.09 5.95
CA LYS A 461 -23.81 13.44 5.60
C LYS A 461 -24.28 13.93 4.23
N LEU A 462 -24.88 13.05 3.44
CA LEU A 462 -25.38 13.39 2.11
C LEU A 462 -26.75 14.09 2.22
N PRO A 463 -27.00 15.15 1.42
CA PRO A 463 -28.33 15.72 1.32
C PRO A 463 -29.29 14.70 0.71
N SER A 464 -30.31 14.29 1.44
CA SER A 464 -31.26 13.24 1.02
C SER A 464 -32.09 13.59 -0.20
N ASP A 465 -32.28 14.88 -0.45
CA ASP A 465 -33.04 15.46 -1.57
C ASP A 465 -32.17 15.75 -2.81
N SER A 466 -30.84 15.54 -2.70
CA SER A 466 -29.92 15.71 -3.81
C SER A 466 -30.11 14.63 -4.88
N PRO A 467 -30.12 14.98 -6.18
CA PRO A 467 -30.12 14.01 -7.27
C PRO A 467 -28.86 13.11 -7.28
N GLU A 468 -27.80 13.52 -6.59
CA GLU A 468 -26.57 12.73 -6.42
C GLU A 468 -26.68 11.66 -5.31
N PHE A 469 -27.67 11.78 -4.41
CA PHE A 469 -27.80 10.90 -3.24
C PHE A 469 -27.80 9.41 -3.61
N PRO A 470 -28.58 8.92 -4.60
CA PRO A 470 -28.56 7.50 -4.96
C PRO A 470 -27.22 7.03 -5.51
N LEU A 471 -26.46 7.92 -6.17
CA LEU A 471 -25.14 7.61 -6.73
C LEU A 471 -24.11 7.40 -5.62
N TRP A 472 -24.07 8.35 -4.70
CA TRP A 472 -23.16 8.30 -3.56
C TRP A 472 -23.49 7.17 -2.58
N GLU A 473 -24.78 6.93 -2.33
CA GLU A 473 -25.22 5.82 -1.48
C GLU A 473 -24.71 4.49 -2.05
N TYR A 474 -24.96 4.26 -3.35
CA TYR A 474 -24.48 3.03 -4.00
C TYR A 474 -22.97 2.92 -4.03
N TYR A 475 -22.26 4.01 -4.24
CA TYR A 475 -20.81 4.07 -4.13
C TYR A 475 -20.32 3.61 -2.76
N TYR A 476 -20.89 4.15 -1.68
CA TYR A 476 -20.48 3.77 -0.33
C TYR A 476 -20.89 2.33 0.02
N ARG A 477 -21.95 1.82 -0.55
CA ARG A 477 -22.35 0.42 -0.42
C ARG A 477 -21.33 -0.53 -1.09
N CYS A 478 -20.85 -0.20 -2.27
CA CYS A 478 -19.76 -0.91 -2.94
C CYS A 478 -18.46 -0.84 -2.13
N ARG A 479 -18.11 0.34 -1.60
CA ARG A 479 -16.95 0.50 -0.73
C ARG A 479 -17.05 -0.32 0.55
N LEU A 480 -18.23 -0.44 1.15
CA LEU A 480 -18.47 -1.30 2.31
C LEU A 480 -18.03 -2.75 2.06
N LEU A 481 -18.36 -3.30 0.89
CA LEU A 481 -17.93 -4.66 0.52
C LEU A 481 -16.44 -4.73 0.23
N GLN A 482 -15.88 -3.78 -0.51
CA GLN A 482 -14.44 -3.72 -0.75
C GLN A 482 -13.65 -3.61 0.56
N ASP A 483 -14.08 -2.76 1.48
CA ASP A 483 -13.46 -2.59 2.80
C ASP A 483 -13.51 -3.88 3.62
N TYR A 484 -14.64 -4.57 3.61
CA TYR A 484 -14.81 -5.81 4.37
C TYR A 484 -13.94 -6.93 3.84
N ILE A 485 -13.96 -7.17 2.52
CA ILE A 485 -13.22 -8.26 1.89
C ILE A 485 -11.72 -7.98 1.90
N SER A 486 -11.29 -6.77 1.54
CA SER A 486 -9.88 -6.40 1.55
C SER A 486 -9.28 -6.36 2.97
N GLY A 487 -10.11 -6.14 3.97
CA GLY A 487 -9.71 -6.16 5.38
C GLY A 487 -9.52 -7.55 5.99
N MET A 488 -9.86 -8.63 5.28
CA MET A 488 -9.64 -10.00 5.72
C MET A 488 -8.14 -10.35 5.72
N THR A 489 -7.77 -11.36 6.50
CA THR A 489 -6.48 -12.06 6.36
C THR A 489 -6.61 -13.19 5.33
N ASP A 490 -5.49 -13.70 4.82
CA ASP A 490 -5.50 -14.77 3.81
C ASP A 490 -6.27 -16.01 4.31
N LEU A 491 -5.96 -16.44 5.53
CA LEU A 491 -6.61 -17.59 6.13
C LEU A 491 -8.10 -17.34 6.41
N TYR A 492 -8.45 -16.15 6.91
CA TYR A 492 -9.86 -15.81 7.16
C TYR A 492 -10.69 -15.78 5.88
N ALA A 493 -10.15 -15.19 4.80
CA ALA A 493 -10.82 -15.14 3.51
C ALA A 493 -11.02 -16.56 2.93
N TRP A 494 -9.99 -17.41 3.03
CA TRP A 494 -10.06 -18.82 2.63
C TRP A 494 -11.13 -19.60 3.40
N ASP A 495 -11.12 -19.52 4.73
CA ASP A 495 -12.07 -20.22 5.59
C ASP A 495 -13.51 -19.71 5.40
N GLU A 496 -13.68 -18.39 5.27
CA GLU A 496 -15.00 -17.78 5.05
C GLU A 496 -15.60 -18.23 3.70
N TYR A 497 -14.78 -18.23 2.66
CA TYR A 497 -15.21 -18.72 1.34
C TYR A 497 -15.64 -20.19 1.40
N ARG A 498 -14.82 -21.06 1.99
CA ARG A 498 -15.16 -22.50 2.13
C ARG A 498 -16.45 -22.73 2.91
N ARG A 499 -16.62 -22.05 4.05
CA ARG A 499 -17.83 -22.16 4.87
C ARG A 499 -19.08 -21.72 4.12
N LEU A 500 -19.01 -20.63 3.36
CA LEU A 500 -20.15 -20.11 2.61
C LEU A 500 -20.45 -20.93 1.33
N MET A 501 -19.46 -21.61 0.80
CA MET A 501 -19.63 -22.56 -0.32
C MET A 501 -20.06 -23.96 0.16
N ALA A 502 -20.21 -24.18 1.48
CA ALA A 502 -20.56 -25.48 2.07
C ALA A 502 -19.60 -26.63 1.65
N VAL A 503 -18.32 -26.30 1.47
CA VAL A 503 -17.28 -27.30 1.19
C VAL A 503 -16.78 -27.87 2.53
N GLU A 504 -16.83 -29.18 2.70
CA GLU A 504 -16.35 -29.88 3.89
C GLU A 504 -14.86 -29.59 4.16
N GLN A 505 -14.50 -29.59 5.45
CA GLN A 505 -13.14 -29.32 5.92
C GLN A 505 -12.21 -30.51 5.69
#